data_eee606fb85ed22c9642357d6f426af07
#
_entry.id   eee606fb85ed22c9642357d6f426af07
#
_cell.length_a   1.000
_cell.length_b   1.000
_cell.length_c   1.000
_cell.angle_alpha   90.00
_cell.angle_beta   90.00
_cell.angle_gamma   90.00
#
_symmetry.space_group_name_H-M   'P 1'
#
loop_
_entity.id
_entity.type
_entity.pdbx_description
1 polymer ?
#
loop_
_entity_poly.entity_id
_entity_poly.type
_entity_poly.pdbx_seq_one_letter_code
_entity_poly.pdbx_strand_id
1 'polypeptide(L)'
;MKLAFRNPDILQVLPFREWLREKMPSGRDGFVVEDLDLVVRWFGRNYGYDSRGAFMLMDLKFGSAQLGIAQEKTFGLMDGLLRQADPDFERYLGFFLIQYTDEDWDRAQFRINFKGVTHQQFMDFWSRRFVTEPYFK
;
A
#
# COMPACT_ATOMS: atom_id res chain seq x y z
N MET A 1 0.54 22.93 -3.57
CA MET A 1 1.84 22.22 -3.54
C MET A 1 1.62 20.78 -3.97
N LYS A 2 2.39 20.31 -4.91
CA LYS A 2 2.27 18.93 -5.39
C LYS A 2 2.96 17.97 -4.43
N LEU A 3 2.40 16.77 -4.31
CA LEU A 3 3.03 15.69 -3.59
C LEU A 3 4.36 15.32 -4.22
N ALA A 4 5.41 15.22 -3.40
CA ALA A 4 6.72 14.78 -3.85
C ALA A 4 7.03 13.40 -3.29
N PHE A 5 7.46 12.48 -4.16
CA PHE A 5 7.96 11.19 -3.75
C PHE A 5 9.43 11.32 -3.37
N ARG A 6 9.84 10.66 -2.29
CA ARG A 6 11.22 10.72 -1.82
C ARG A 6 12.19 10.04 -2.79
N ASN A 7 11.73 8.99 -3.46
CA ASN A 7 12.53 8.26 -4.45
C ASN A 7 11.76 8.22 -5.78
N PRO A 8 11.71 9.34 -6.52
CA PRO A 8 10.92 9.41 -7.76
C PRO A 8 11.51 8.61 -8.91
N ASP A 9 12.80 8.30 -8.87
CA ASP A 9 13.48 7.62 -9.97
C ASP A 9 13.50 6.11 -9.75
N ILE A 10 12.40 5.46 -10.16
CA ILE A 10 12.27 4.01 -10.07
C ILE A 10 13.30 3.27 -10.94
N LEU A 11 13.85 3.92 -11.98
CA LEU A 11 14.83 3.28 -12.86
C LEU A 11 16.12 2.92 -12.14
N GLN A 12 16.45 3.62 -11.06
CA GLN A 12 17.62 3.30 -10.25
C GLN A 12 17.47 1.99 -9.48
N VAL A 13 16.24 1.54 -9.24
CA VAL A 13 15.94 0.32 -8.50
C VAL A 13 16.01 -0.92 -9.40
N LEU A 14 15.71 -0.79 -10.69
CA LEU A 14 15.64 -1.91 -11.63
C LEU A 14 16.94 -2.71 -11.75
N PRO A 15 18.13 -2.09 -11.87
CA PRO A 15 19.39 -2.86 -11.94
C PRO A 15 19.63 -3.71 -10.69
N PHE A 16 19.29 -3.19 -9.50
CA PHE A 16 19.43 -3.93 -8.26
C PHE A 16 18.46 -5.12 -8.19
N ARG A 17 17.24 -4.95 -8.66
CA ARG A 17 16.25 -6.04 -8.77
C ARG A 17 16.74 -7.16 -9.67
N GLU A 18 17.32 -6.82 -10.82
CA GLU A 18 17.86 -7.81 -11.75
C GLU A 18 19.04 -8.55 -11.12
N TRP A 19 19.91 -7.84 -10.39
CA TRP A 19 21.01 -8.44 -9.67
C TRP A 19 20.53 -9.43 -8.61
N LEU A 20 19.49 -9.04 -7.83
CA LEU A 20 18.88 -9.92 -6.84
C LEU A 20 18.31 -11.18 -7.49
N ARG A 21 17.62 -11.02 -8.61
CA ARG A 21 17.00 -12.14 -9.34
C ARG A 21 18.05 -13.16 -9.77
N GLU A 22 19.20 -12.69 -10.22
CA GLU A 22 20.28 -13.55 -10.71
C GLU A 22 21.10 -14.19 -9.60
N LYS A 23 21.30 -13.50 -8.50
CA LYS A 23 22.29 -13.88 -7.48
C LYS A 23 21.71 -14.50 -6.23
N MET A 24 20.44 -14.24 -5.93
CA MET A 24 19.82 -14.70 -4.69
C MET A 24 19.11 -16.05 -4.88
N PRO A 25 18.88 -16.79 -3.79
CA PRO A 25 18.12 -18.05 -3.86
C PRO A 25 16.72 -17.86 -4.44
N SER A 26 16.17 -18.95 -4.96
CA SER A 26 14.80 -18.93 -5.51
C SER A 26 13.75 -19.04 -4.40
N GLY A 27 12.49 -18.82 -4.77
CA GLY A 27 11.35 -19.03 -3.86
C GLY A 27 11.24 -20.47 -3.35
N ARG A 28 11.78 -21.44 -4.10
CA ARG A 28 11.85 -22.84 -3.65
C ARG A 28 12.77 -23.00 -2.46
N ASP A 29 13.76 -22.14 -2.33
CA ASP A 29 14.71 -22.13 -1.22
C ASP A 29 14.26 -21.24 -0.06
N GLY A 30 13.01 -20.75 -0.12
CA GLY A 30 12.44 -19.94 0.94
C GLY A 30 12.80 -18.45 0.88
N PHE A 31 13.27 -17.97 -0.27
CA PHE A 31 13.67 -16.57 -0.44
C PHE A 31 12.73 -15.87 -1.42
N VAL A 32 12.15 -14.76 -0.98
CA VAL A 32 11.23 -13.93 -1.79
C VAL A 32 11.58 -12.46 -1.57
N VAL A 33 11.59 -11.70 -2.66
CA VAL A 33 11.68 -10.23 -2.63
C VAL A 33 10.36 -9.68 -3.15
N GLU A 34 9.69 -8.89 -2.33
CA GLU A 34 8.41 -8.28 -2.67
C GLU A 34 8.52 -6.76 -2.67
N ASP A 35 7.80 -6.13 -3.60
CA ASP A 35 7.68 -4.68 -3.65
C ASP A 35 6.37 -4.26 -3.04
N LEU A 36 6.44 -3.27 -2.20
CA LEU A 36 5.27 -2.56 -1.69
C LEU A 36 5.17 -1.25 -2.46
N ASP A 37 4.02 -1.00 -3.09
CA ASP A 37 3.88 0.18 -3.95
C ASP A 37 3.91 1.48 -3.17
N LEU A 38 3.15 1.57 -2.07
CA LEU A 38 3.04 2.82 -1.32
C LEU A 38 3.03 2.57 0.19
N VAL A 39 3.72 3.46 0.90
CA VAL A 39 3.53 3.71 2.32
C VAL A 39 3.03 5.14 2.45
N VAL A 40 1.85 5.32 3.01
CA VAL A 40 1.25 6.65 3.15
C VAL A 40 1.17 6.99 4.62
N ARG A 41 1.66 8.17 4.97
CA ARG A 41 1.68 8.64 6.36
C ARG A 41 0.96 9.99 6.46
N TRP A 42 0.08 10.08 7.42
CA TRP A 42 -0.56 11.34 7.80
C TRP A 42 0.03 11.81 9.12
N PHE A 43 0.31 13.09 9.23
CA PHE A 43 0.88 13.67 10.45
C PHE A 43 0.38 15.09 10.64
N GLY A 44 0.45 15.55 11.89
CA GLY A 44 0.13 16.92 12.21
C GLY A 44 -1.35 17.18 12.52
N ARG A 45 -1.63 18.42 12.86
CA ARG A 45 -2.93 18.86 13.36
C ARG A 45 -4.09 18.66 12.39
N ASN A 46 -3.82 18.85 11.08
CA ASN A 46 -4.88 18.79 10.08
C ASN A 46 -5.56 17.41 10.02
N TYR A 47 -4.85 16.36 10.45
CA TYR A 47 -5.36 15.00 10.47
C TYR A 47 -5.56 14.46 11.88
N GLY A 48 -5.32 15.28 12.91
CA GLY A 48 -5.50 14.86 14.29
C GLY A 48 -4.38 14.02 14.86
N TYR A 49 -3.19 14.08 14.26
CA TYR A 49 -2.02 13.32 14.70
C TYR A 49 -0.90 14.23 15.22
N ASP A 50 0.03 13.65 15.97
CA ASP A 50 1.27 14.32 16.32
C ASP A 50 2.25 14.33 15.13
N SER A 51 3.48 14.77 15.35
CA SER A 51 4.48 14.84 14.27
C SER A 51 4.89 13.47 13.70
N ARG A 52 4.75 12.39 14.45
CA ARG A 52 5.01 11.03 13.97
C ARG A 52 3.90 10.52 13.08
N GLY A 53 2.64 10.80 13.45
CA GLY A 53 1.48 10.50 12.66
C GLY A 53 1.05 9.04 12.69
N ALA A 54 0.31 8.67 11.65
CA ALA A 54 -0.18 7.33 11.40
C ALA A 54 0.08 6.97 9.95
N PHE A 55 0.18 5.69 9.65
CA PHE A 55 0.50 5.23 8.29
C PHE A 55 -0.32 4.02 7.89
N MET A 56 -0.40 3.80 6.58
CA MET A 56 -0.95 2.57 6.02
C MET A 56 -0.07 2.08 4.87
N LEU A 57 -0.15 0.80 4.63
CA LEU A 57 0.52 0.13 3.52
C LEU A 57 -0.47 -0.08 2.40
N MET A 58 -0.04 0.08 1.15
CA MET A 58 -0.92 -0.07 0.00
C MET A 58 -0.22 -0.78 -1.14
N ASP A 59 -0.98 -1.59 -1.88
CA ASP A 59 -0.57 -2.10 -3.16
C ASP A 59 -1.59 -1.68 -4.21
N LEU A 60 -1.10 -1.35 -5.41
CA LEU A 60 -1.92 -0.87 -6.52
C LEU A 60 -1.98 -1.95 -7.59
N LYS A 61 -3.18 -2.26 -8.07
CA LYS A 61 -3.40 -3.24 -9.13
C LYS A 61 -4.32 -2.68 -10.20
N PHE A 62 -3.95 -2.90 -11.45
CA PHE A 62 -4.77 -2.50 -12.58
C PHE A 62 -5.89 -3.52 -12.83
N GLY A 63 -7.09 -3.03 -13.09
CA GLY A 63 -8.24 -3.87 -13.40
C GLY A 63 -8.65 -4.77 -12.23
N SER A 64 -8.86 -6.04 -12.52
CA SER A 64 -9.25 -7.03 -11.51
C SER A 64 -8.07 -7.82 -10.94
N ALA A 65 -6.84 -7.41 -11.24
CA ALA A 65 -5.65 -8.08 -10.72
C ALA A 65 -5.63 -8.05 -9.19
N GLN A 66 -5.16 -9.12 -8.59
CA GLN A 66 -5.12 -9.31 -7.13
C GLN A 66 -3.69 -9.55 -6.69
N LEU A 67 -3.47 -9.54 -5.37
CA LEU A 67 -2.19 -9.93 -4.80
C LEU A 67 -1.86 -11.35 -5.21
N GLY A 68 -0.61 -11.58 -5.62
CA GLY A 68 -0.10 -12.94 -5.78
C GLY A 68 0.01 -13.64 -4.43
N ILE A 69 0.14 -14.97 -4.47
CA ILE A 69 0.21 -15.78 -3.24
C ILE A 69 1.38 -15.35 -2.36
N ALA A 70 2.56 -15.12 -2.95
CA ALA A 70 3.74 -14.69 -2.22
C ALA A 70 3.57 -13.29 -1.62
N GLN A 71 2.97 -12.36 -2.38
CA GLN A 71 2.67 -11.01 -1.91
C GLN A 71 1.71 -11.05 -0.71
N GLU A 72 0.67 -11.84 -0.82
CA GLU A 72 -0.31 -11.96 0.26
C GLU A 72 0.32 -12.50 1.54
N LYS A 73 1.21 -13.47 1.43
CA LYS A 73 1.93 -14.02 2.59
C LYS A 73 2.88 -12.98 3.20
N THR A 74 3.65 -12.28 2.37
CA THR A 74 4.59 -11.27 2.84
C THR A 74 3.87 -10.10 3.50
N PHE A 75 2.88 -9.54 2.83
CA PHE A 75 2.14 -8.39 3.36
C PHE A 75 1.30 -8.78 4.57
N GLY A 76 0.74 -10.01 4.58
CA GLY A 76 0.02 -10.53 5.74
C GLY A 76 0.90 -10.69 6.97
N LEU A 77 2.15 -11.15 6.79
CA LEU A 77 3.11 -11.24 7.87
C LEU A 77 3.45 -9.85 8.43
N MET A 78 3.74 -8.89 7.55
CA MET A 78 4.00 -7.50 7.97
C MET A 78 2.80 -6.90 8.71
N ASP A 79 1.63 -7.04 8.14
CA ASP A 79 0.39 -6.54 8.72
C ASP A 79 0.13 -7.15 10.10
N GLY A 80 0.31 -8.45 10.24
CA GLY A 80 0.11 -9.15 11.51
C GLY A 80 1.05 -8.66 12.60
N LEU A 81 2.33 -8.47 12.27
CA LEU A 81 3.32 -7.97 13.22
C LEU A 81 3.04 -6.52 13.63
N LEU A 82 2.67 -5.69 12.66
CA LEU A 82 2.35 -4.28 12.94
C LEU A 82 1.10 -4.16 13.82
N ARG A 83 0.09 -5.00 13.56
CA ARG A 83 -1.12 -4.99 14.40
C ARG A 83 -0.87 -5.51 15.81
N GLN A 84 0.07 -6.45 15.98
CA GLN A 84 0.48 -6.87 17.32
C GLN A 84 1.12 -5.74 18.10
N ALA A 85 1.91 -4.91 17.43
CA ALA A 85 2.55 -3.75 18.06
C ALA A 85 1.57 -2.61 18.34
N ASP A 86 0.50 -2.51 17.55
CA ASP A 86 -0.46 -1.42 17.62
C ASP A 86 -1.90 -1.95 17.46
N PRO A 87 -2.41 -2.71 18.46
CA PRO A 87 -3.71 -3.37 18.34
C PRO A 87 -4.89 -2.40 18.27
N ASP A 88 -4.73 -1.17 18.73
CA ASP A 88 -5.79 -0.16 18.72
C ASP A 88 -5.78 0.72 17.48
N PHE A 89 -4.91 0.44 16.52
CA PHE A 89 -4.80 1.17 15.26
C PHE A 89 -4.56 2.68 15.46
N GLU A 90 -3.74 3.03 16.44
CA GLU A 90 -3.40 4.43 16.71
C GLU A 90 -2.38 4.98 15.72
N ARG A 91 -1.48 4.13 15.21
CA ARG A 91 -0.40 4.48 14.30
C ARG A 91 -0.45 3.73 12.99
N TYR A 92 -0.65 2.42 13.06
CA TYR A 92 -0.74 1.57 11.88
C TYR A 92 -2.21 1.35 11.52
N LEU A 93 -2.62 1.86 10.37
CA LEU A 93 -4.02 1.85 9.96
C LEU A 93 -4.40 0.63 9.13
N GLY A 94 -3.43 -0.19 8.74
CA GLY A 94 -3.67 -1.42 8.01
C GLY A 94 -3.06 -1.44 6.61
N PHE A 95 -3.24 -2.56 5.94
CA PHE A 95 -2.88 -2.76 4.54
C PHE A 95 -4.14 -2.62 3.69
N PHE A 96 -4.00 -1.96 2.53
CA PHE A 96 -5.12 -1.73 1.61
C PHE A 96 -4.72 -2.09 0.18
N LEU A 97 -5.58 -2.84 -0.49
CA LEU A 97 -5.44 -3.12 -1.91
C LEU A 97 -6.30 -2.12 -2.68
N ILE A 98 -5.68 -1.35 -3.55
CA ILE A 98 -6.35 -0.40 -4.42
C ILE A 98 -6.35 -0.96 -5.83
N GLN A 99 -7.51 -1.10 -6.43
CA GLN A 99 -7.67 -1.49 -7.83
C GLN A 99 -8.21 -0.31 -8.60
N TYR A 100 -7.71 -0.10 -9.81
CA TYR A 100 -8.14 1.00 -10.68
C TYR A 100 -8.29 0.51 -12.12
N THR A 101 -9.22 1.14 -12.87
CA THR A 101 -9.62 0.66 -14.20
C THR A 101 -8.98 1.44 -15.36
N ASP A 102 -8.35 2.58 -15.09
CA ASP A 102 -7.82 3.47 -16.12
C ASP A 102 -6.59 4.20 -15.58
N GLU A 103 -5.58 4.37 -16.44
CA GLU A 103 -4.39 5.14 -16.09
C GLU A 103 -4.67 6.64 -15.98
N ASP A 104 -5.73 7.12 -16.63
CA ASP A 104 -6.27 8.44 -16.41
C ASP A 104 -7.11 8.41 -15.12
N TRP A 105 -6.54 8.93 -14.06
CA TRP A 105 -7.13 8.86 -12.71
C TRP A 105 -8.47 9.59 -12.62
N ASP A 106 -8.72 10.60 -13.47
CA ASP A 106 -10.00 11.30 -13.49
C ASP A 106 -11.13 10.44 -14.09
N ARG A 107 -10.77 9.45 -14.91
CA ARG A 107 -11.72 8.51 -15.52
C ARG A 107 -11.78 7.17 -14.79
N ALA A 108 -10.80 6.87 -13.97
CA ALA A 108 -10.69 5.58 -13.32
C ALA A 108 -11.84 5.33 -12.36
N GLN A 109 -12.28 4.09 -12.31
CA GLN A 109 -13.10 3.57 -11.23
C GLN A 109 -12.18 2.89 -10.24
N PHE A 110 -12.47 3.01 -8.96
CA PHE A 110 -11.63 2.52 -7.89
C PHE A 110 -12.35 1.50 -7.03
N ARG A 111 -11.58 0.54 -6.55
CA ARG A 111 -12.00 -0.38 -5.50
C ARG A 111 -10.97 -0.34 -4.38
N ILE A 112 -11.46 -0.36 -3.16
CA ILE A 112 -10.62 -0.48 -1.98
C ILE A 112 -11.00 -1.83 -1.33
N ASN A 113 -10.04 -2.74 -1.27
CA ASN A 113 -10.26 -4.09 -0.74
C ASN A 113 -11.45 -4.78 -1.39
N PHE A 114 -11.50 -4.72 -2.73
CA PHE A 114 -12.53 -5.29 -3.61
C PHE A 114 -13.90 -4.60 -3.55
N LYS A 115 -14.05 -3.55 -2.77
CA LYS A 115 -15.30 -2.80 -2.71
C LYS A 115 -15.23 -1.56 -3.59
N GLY A 116 -16.19 -1.41 -4.50
CA GLY A 116 -16.31 -0.22 -5.33
C GLY A 116 -16.56 1.01 -4.48
N VAL A 117 -15.86 2.09 -4.78
CA VAL A 117 -16.05 3.38 -4.12
C VAL A 117 -16.29 4.45 -5.17
N THR A 118 -17.03 5.49 -4.80
CA THR A 118 -17.19 6.66 -5.66
C THR A 118 -15.88 7.44 -5.74
N HIS A 119 -15.75 8.30 -6.74
CA HIS A 119 -14.59 9.16 -6.88
C HIS A 119 -14.41 10.04 -5.63
N GLN A 120 -15.52 10.57 -5.10
CA GLN A 120 -15.49 11.38 -3.89
C GLN A 120 -15.06 10.57 -2.67
N GLN A 121 -15.55 9.34 -2.52
CA GLN A 121 -15.14 8.46 -1.43
C GLN A 121 -13.66 8.12 -1.52
N PHE A 122 -13.15 7.91 -2.73
CA PHE A 122 -11.73 7.66 -2.95
C PHE A 122 -10.88 8.86 -2.52
N MET A 123 -11.31 10.08 -2.91
CA MET A 123 -10.62 11.30 -2.47
C MET A 123 -10.71 11.49 -0.96
N ASP A 124 -11.86 11.21 -0.38
CA ASP A 124 -12.06 11.30 1.08
C ASP A 124 -11.24 10.26 1.84
N PHE A 125 -11.00 9.10 1.25
CA PHE A 125 -10.10 8.09 1.81
C PHE A 125 -8.67 8.65 1.99
N TRP A 126 -8.17 9.37 0.99
CA TRP A 126 -6.84 9.98 1.06
C TRP A 126 -6.76 11.13 2.04
N SER A 127 -7.86 11.80 2.32
CA SER A 127 -7.91 12.88 3.33
C SER A 127 -8.38 12.40 4.70
N ARG A 128 -8.51 11.10 4.91
CA ARG A 128 -8.97 10.46 6.15
C ARG A 128 -10.42 10.80 6.52
N ARG A 129 -11.23 11.24 5.57
CA ARG A 129 -12.67 11.52 5.76
C ARG A 129 -13.55 10.32 5.45
N PHE A 130 -13.03 9.33 4.74
CA PHE A 130 -13.69 8.07 4.44
C PHE A 130 -12.81 6.96 4.95
N VAL A 131 -13.35 6.13 5.83
CA VAL A 131 -12.61 5.03 6.46
C VAL A 131 -13.28 3.72 6.08
N THR A 132 -12.47 2.75 5.70
CA THR A 132 -12.94 1.41 5.38
C THR A 132 -12.06 0.37 6.08
N GLU A 133 -12.55 -0.85 6.16
CA GLU A 133 -11.82 -1.92 6.82
C GLU A 133 -10.53 -2.26 6.08
N PRO A 134 -9.42 -2.57 6.79
CA PRO A 134 -8.20 -3.04 6.15
C PRO A 134 -8.40 -4.39 5.47
N TYR A 135 -7.48 -4.71 4.55
CA TYR A 135 -7.51 -5.93 3.75
C TYR A 135 -7.41 -7.20 4.61
N PHE A 136 -6.44 -7.24 5.51
CA PHE A 136 -6.27 -8.35 6.44
C PHE A 136 -7.11 -8.11 7.69
N LYS A 137 -7.75 -9.18 8.16
CA LYS A 137 -8.64 -9.12 9.33
C LYS A 137 -8.03 -9.78 10.55
#